data_6bccc448e5c90154ae7d17af3069f65b
#
_entry.id   6bccc448e5c90154ae7d17af3069f65b
#
_cell.length_a   1.000
_cell.length_b   1.000
_cell.length_c   1.000
_cell.angle_alpha   90.00
_cell.angle_beta   90.00
_cell.angle_gamma   90.00
#
_symmetry.space_group_name_H-M   'P 1'
#
loop_
_entity.id
_entity.type
_entity.pdbx_description
1 polymer ?
#
loop_
_entity_poly.entity_id
_entity_poly.type
_entity_poly.pdbx_seq_one_letter_code
_entity_poly.pdbx_strand_id
1 'polypeptide(L)'
;LKHLMIKSLSLFGAAIALAGVGVTPGIAATTAQPPVAGQVKSADTGKATTLLVDGSKKEDLAKTLVVLHNTKNTRDLGGYQTADGKWQIRHYQLLRSDNLNKLDSDDVKTFTDKYRVKSVVDLRTPGQVKSAPDVAIPGAKETYISILGPHAYTDGGGDGDFYNQRLTFGYPAITGYRQFLNMLAVNNGGSTLYHCSSGKDRTGIATVLIMAILGMDKQTIVNDFMLSQYTGRTVKIEWISQYYRDIEKNYGSLQNYIDTALAISPTVQAKLRAKYLVSTDGKQTPYPAPSEPAQPNPTPTLPSQPETPKPQPETKPEVVTNGDGDQVTKPKKKAKQVKILKTKKLHTKRVYRVKAHKPWFKDAKLKHAKGKTPKTAKKWRLVKSEKVKIKHKTYTYYQIKDASGHTAWILNKYVTKK
;
A
#
# COMPACT_ATOMS: atom_id res chain seq x y z
N LEU A 1 -49.34 28.10 6.64
CA LEU A 1 -50.03 27.88 7.92
C LEU A 1 -49.18 27.01 8.85
N LYS A 2 -48.86 27.65 10.03
CA LYS A 2 -48.60 27.10 11.38
C LYS A 2 -47.58 25.96 11.55
N HIS A 3 -46.42 26.30 12.09
CA HIS A 3 -45.93 26.13 13.47
C HIS A 3 -46.44 24.91 14.25
N LEU A 4 -45.54 24.05 14.70
CA LEU A 4 -45.50 23.68 16.13
C LEU A 4 -44.10 23.15 16.53
N MET A 5 -43.49 23.90 17.50
CA MET A 5 -42.40 23.41 18.37
C MET A 5 -42.95 22.45 19.42
N ILE A 6 -42.18 21.47 19.85
CA ILE A 6 -42.29 20.94 21.24
C ILE A 6 -40.89 20.65 21.78
N LYS A 7 -40.73 21.12 22.99
CA LYS A 7 -39.54 21.20 23.85
C LYS A 7 -39.20 19.88 24.56
N SER A 8 -37.97 19.79 24.91
CA SER A 8 -37.31 19.02 25.98
C SER A 8 -38.14 18.58 27.18
N LEU A 9 -37.84 17.42 27.73
CA LEU A 9 -37.93 17.21 29.19
C LEU A 9 -36.88 16.21 29.67
N SER A 10 -36.03 16.67 30.57
CA SER A 10 -35.15 15.90 31.42
C SER A 10 -35.93 15.30 32.57
N LEU A 11 -35.59 14.13 33.05
CA LEU A 11 -35.89 13.75 34.46
C LEU A 11 -34.82 12.85 35.04
N PHE A 12 -34.46 13.28 36.25
CA PHE A 12 -33.57 12.72 37.25
C PHE A 12 -34.19 11.53 38.04
N GLY A 13 -33.33 10.81 38.71
CA GLY A 13 -33.64 10.05 39.94
C GLY A 13 -33.34 8.56 39.84
N ALA A 14 -32.81 7.88 40.76
CA ALA A 14 -32.25 8.09 42.08
C ALA A 14 -31.62 6.75 42.51
N ALA A 15 -30.58 6.81 43.31
CA ALA A 15 -29.89 5.68 43.91
C ALA A 15 -30.75 4.99 45.00
N ILE A 16 -30.62 3.67 45.15
CA ILE A 16 -30.90 2.98 46.40
C ILE A 16 -29.75 2.00 46.71
N ALA A 17 -29.07 2.25 47.82
CA ALA A 17 -28.14 1.34 48.45
C ALA A 17 -28.91 0.41 49.39
N LEU A 18 -28.55 -0.86 49.40
CA LEU A 18 -28.82 -1.71 50.58
C LEU A 18 -27.61 -2.60 50.88
N ALA A 19 -27.14 -2.45 52.08
CA ALA A 19 -26.09 -3.24 52.69
C ALA A 19 -26.64 -4.59 53.16
N GLY A 20 -25.80 -5.64 53.08
CA GLY A 20 -26.07 -6.93 53.67
C GLY A 20 -24.78 -7.71 53.87
N VAL A 21 -24.36 -7.86 55.10
CA VAL A 21 -23.18 -8.53 55.61
C VAL A 21 -23.35 -10.05 55.58
N GLY A 22 -22.32 -10.79 55.17
CA GLY A 22 -22.27 -12.24 55.28
C GLY A 22 -20.88 -12.79 55.03
N VAL A 23 -20.13 -13.05 56.09
CA VAL A 23 -18.78 -13.63 56.11
C VAL A 23 -18.87 -15.15 56.15
N THR A 24 -18.15 -15.87 55.27
CA THR A 24 -17.44 -17.13 55.62
C THR A 24 -16.35 -17.47 54.59
N PRO A 25 -15.28 -18.13 55.00
CA PRO A 25 -14.03 -18.22 54.24
C PRO A 25 -13.97 -19.51 53.43
N GLY A 26 -13.32 -19.47 52.29
CA GLY A 26 -13.06 -20.72 51.56
C GLY A 26 -12.32 -20.59 50.23
N ILE A 27 -11.06 -20.93 50.31
CA ILE A 27 -10.25 -21.49 49.22
C ILE A 27 -9.91 -20.51 48.09
N ALA A 28 -8.70 -19.97 48.16
CA ALA A 28 -8.00 -19.29 47.09
C ALA A 28 -7.73 -20.27 45.93
N ALA A 29 -8.55 -20.23 44.90
CA ALA A 29 -8.18 -20.74 43.61
C ALA A 29 -7.39 -19.61 42.91
N THR A 30 -6.09 -19.74 42.87
CA THR A 30 -5.19 -18.90 42.08
C THR A 30 -5.49 -19.16 40.63
N THR A 31 -6.42 -18.43 40.05
CA THR A 31 -6.55 -18.34 38.58
C THR A 31 -5.36 -17.52 38.09
N ALA A 32 -4.33 -18.21 37.65
CA ALA A 32 -3.26 -17.60 36.87
C ALA A 32 -3.90 -16.97 35.65
N GLN A 33 -4.02 -15.65 35.66
CA GLN A 33 -4.32 -14.87 34.48
C GLN A 33 -3.25 -15.21 33.42
N PRO A 34 -3.64 -15.55 32.16
CA PRO A 34 -2.64 -15.72 31.11
C PRO A 34 -1.87 -14.40 30.99
N PRO A 35 -0.55 -14.43 30.79
CA PRO A 35 0.24 -13.22 30.66
C PRO A 35 -0.36 -12.39 29.53
N VAL A 36 -0.82 -11.20 29.88
CA VAL A 36 -1.15 -10.14 28.92
C VAL A 36 0.01 -10.09 27.95
N ALA A 37 -0.27 -10.25 26.66
CA ALA A 37 0.72 -10.16 25.60
C ALA A 37 1.60 -8.95 25.88
N GLY A 38 2.86 -9.21 26.25
CA GLY A 38 3.80 -8.19 26.64
C GLY A 38 3.81 -7.15 25.53
N GLN A 39 3.45 -5.92 25.87
CA GLN A 39 3.82 -4.78 25.06
C GLN A 39 5.33 -4.90 24.87
N VAL A 40 5.73 -5.31 23.67
CA VAL A 40 7.10 -5.07 23.22
C VAL A 40 7.21 -3.57 23.25
N LYS A 41 7.74 -3.02 24.32
CA LYS A 41 8.17 -1.63 24.37
C LYS A 41 9.14 -1.52 23.21
N SER A 42 8.67 -0.95 22.10
CA SER A 42 9.56 -0.39 21.12
C SER A 42 10.40 0.61 21.91
N ALA A 43 11.66 0.35 22.01
CA ALA A 43 12.62 1.29 22.60
C ALA A 43 12.75 2.44 21.60
N ASP A 44 11.72 3.28 21.54
CA ASP A 44 11.74 4.57 20.87
C ASP A 44 11.16 5.60 21.82
N THR A 45 11.94 5.88 22.88
CA THR A 45 11.75 7.06 23.72
C THR A 45 12.18 8.26 22.89
N GLY A 46 11.21 9.10 22.53
CA GLY A 46 11.39 10.30 21.74
C GLY A 46 12.66 11.08 22.05
N LYS A 47 13.61 11.00 21.14
CA LYS A 47 14.69 11.98 20.98
C LYS A 47 15.28 11.81 19.59
N ALA A 48 15.33 12.94 18.86
CA ALA A 48 16.06 13.15 17.60
C ALA A 48 15.83 12.04 16.55
N THR A 49 15.16 12.40 15.48
CA THR A 49 15.04 11.56 14.28
C THR A 49 16.43 11.04 13.88
N THR A 50 16.78 9.86 14.34
CA THR A 50 18.03 9.23 13.94
C THR A 50 17.96 9.05 12.43
N LEU A 51 18.90 9.68 11.71
CA LEU A 51 19.00 9.53 10.28
C LEU A 51 19.14 8.03 9.96
N LEU A 52 18.29 7.52 9.09
CA LEU A 52 18.43 6.15 8.62
C LEU A 52 19.70 6.05 7.78
N VAL A 53 20.46 5.00 8.04
CA VAL A 53 21.71 4.73 7.34
C VAL A 53 21.53 3.49 6.48
N ASP A 54 22.09 3.52 5.27
CA ASP A 54 22.21 2.32 4.44
C ASP A 54 23.34 1.45 5.00
N GLY A 55 22.96 0.42 5.74
CA GLY A 55 23.89 -0.59 6.26
C GLY A 55 23.87 -1.88 5.43
N SER A 56 23.18 -1.89 4.29
CA SER A 56 23.11 -3.07 3.43
C SER A 56 24.45 -3.37 2.75
N LYS A 57 24.73 -4.66 2.57
CA LYS A 57 25.94 -5.14 1.89
C LYS A 57 25.58 -6.06 0.75
N LYS A 58 26.40 -6.08 -0.30
CA LYS A 58 26.17 -6.97 -1.46
C LYS A 58 26.14 -8.45 -1.06
N GLU A 59 26.93 -8.81 -0.06
CA GLU A 59 27.02 -10.17 0.50
C GLU A 59 25.68 -10.58 1.17
N ASP A 60 24.93 -9.63 1.72
CA ASP A 60 23.63 -9.92 2.31
C ASP A 60 22.58 -10.22 1.24
N LEU A 61 22.70 -9.64 0.05
CA LEU A 61 21.86 -10.04 -1.08
C LEU A 61 22.05 -11.52 -1.41
N ALA A 62 23.29 -12.03 -1.43
CA ALA A 62 23.57 -13.41 -1.76
C ALA A 62 22.88 -14.41 -0.80
N LYS A 63 22.62 -14.03 0.45
CA LYS A 63 21.94 -14.84 1.46
C LYS A 63 20.43 -15.02 1.18
N THR A 64 19.82 -14.07 0.50
CA THR A 64 18.38 -14.01 0.26
C THR A 64 17.99 -14.20 -1.19
N LEU A 65 18.93 -14.00 -2.13
CA LEU A 65 18.66 -14.01 -3.56
C LEU A 65 18.22 -15.40 -4.05
N VAL A 66 17.09 -15.43 -4.72
CA VAL A 66 16.65 -16.58 -5.50
C VAL A 66 17.19 -16.39 -6.92
N VAL A 67 18.17 -17.20 -7.29
CA VAL A 67 18.81 -17.12 -8.60
C VAL A 67 17.86 -17.71 -9.64
N LEU A 68 17.44 -16.89 -10.58
CA LEU A 68 16.53 -17.18 -11.68
C LEU A 68 17.09 -16.54 -12.96
N HIS A 69 16.70 -17.04 -14.13
CA HIS A 69 17.18 -16.51 -15.40
C HIS A 69 16.56 -15.15 -15.73
N ASN A 70 15.26 -14.99 -15.43
CA ASN A 70 14.48 -13.87 -15.94
C ASN A 70 13.94 -12.92 -14.89
N THR A 71 14.35 -13.07 -13.63
CA THR A 71 14.14 -12.06 -12.57
C THR A 71 15.49 -11.62 -11.99
N LYS A 72 15.52 -10.41 -11.46
CA LYS A 72 16.77 -9.84 -10.90
C LYS A 72 16.66 -9.53 -9.41
N ASN A 73 15.43 -9.43 -8.89
CA ASN A 73 15.18 -8.98 -7.52
C ASN A 73 14.26 -9.95 -6.76
N THR A 74 14.33 -11.24 -7.11
CA THR A 74 13.61 -12.29 -6.38
C THR A 74 14.41 -12.71 -5.15
N ARG A 75 13.77 -12.63 -3.97
CA ARG A 75 14.44 -12.94 -2.70
C ARG A 75 13.52 -13.72 -1.77
N ASP A 76 14.09 -14.66 -0.99
CA ASP A 76 13.44 -15.30 0.14
C ASP A 76 13.67 -14.44 1.41
N LEU A 77 12.63 -14.19 2.16
CA LEU A 77 12.74 -13.49 3.45
C LEU A 77 13.13 -14.42 4.60
N GLY A 78 13.27 -15.71 4.34
CA GLY A 78 13.69 -16.69 5.35
C GLY A 78 15.04 -16.32 5.98
N GLY A 79 15.17 -16.57 7.28
CA GLY A 79 16.39 -16.32 8.06
C GLY A 79 16.51 -14.93 8.67
N TYR A 80 15.69 -13.93 8.29
CA TYR A 80 15.66 -12.65 9.00
C TYR A 80 15.19 -12.85 10.43
N GLN A 81 15.98 -12.35 11.39
CA GLN A 81 15.71 -12.52 12.82
C GLN A 81 14.92 -11.35 13.40
N THR A 82 14.12 -11.66 14.43
CA THR A 82 13.47 -10.64 15.26
C THR A 82 14.49 -9.83 16.06
N ALA A 83 14.10 -8.63 16.49
CA ALA A 83 14.97 -7.72 17.25
C ALA A 83 15.55 -8.33 18.54
N ASP A 84 14.86 -9.30 19.14
CA ASP A 84 15.31 -10.04 20.33
C ASP A 84 16.15 -11.28 20.00
N GLY A 85 16.37 -11.58 18.71
CA GLY A 85 17.14 -12.71 18.22
C GLY A 85 16.54 -14.10 18.47
N LYS A 86 15.33 -14.18 19.06
CA LYS A 86 14.73 -15.46 19.44
C LYS A 86 14.03 -16.18 18.29
N TRP A 87 13.53 -15.42 17.34
CA TRP A 87 12.73 -15.92 16.22
C TRP A 87 13.32 -15.49 14.89
N GLN A 88 13.04 -16.25 13.84
CA GLN A 88 13.40 -15.92 12.47
C GLN A 88 12.26 -16.24 11.52
N ILE A 89 12.21 -15.57 10.37
CA ILE A 89 11.26 -15.89 9.31
C ILE A 89 11.59 -17.28 8.76
N ARG A 90 10.57 -18.12 8.60
CA ARG A 90 10.71 -19.45 8.00
C ARG A 90 11.16 -19.32 6.55
N HIS A 91 12.15 -20.10 6.15
CA HIS A 91 12.56 -20.19 4.77
C HIS A 91 11.44 -20.70 3.86
N TYR A 92 11.45 -20.24 2.62
CA TYR A 92 10.53 -20.68 1.57
C TYR A 92 9.05 -20.43 1.86
N GLN A 93 8.74 -19.42 2.66
CA GLN A 93 7.35 -19.05 2.98
C GLN A 93 6.95 -17.70 2.39
N LEU A 94 7.87 -16.76 2.36
CA LEU A 94 7.64 -15.39 1.87
C LEU A 94 8.71 -15.02 0.84
N LEU A 95 8.31 -14.99 -0.41
CA LEU A 95 9.16 -14.60 -1.52
C LEU A 95 8.72 -13.25 -2.05
N ARG A 96 9.66 -12.34 -2.24
CA ARG A 96 9.44 -11.06 -2.92
C ARG A 96 10.10 -11.08 -4.29
N SER A 97 9.51 -10.39 -5.29
CA SER A 97 10.08 -10.38 -6.65
C SER A 97 9.82 -9.09 -7.41
N ASP A 98 10.50 -8.95 -8.52
CA ASP A 98 10.15 -8.09 -9.64
C ASP A 98 9.21 -8.83 -10.61
N ASN A 99 9.07 -8.32 -11.81
CA ASN A 99 8.10 -8.75 -12.80
C ASN A 99 8.30 -10.22 -13.24
N LEU A 100 7.22 -10.97 -13.30
CA LEU A 100 7.21 -12.41 -13.62
C LEU A 100 6.86 -12.71 -15.08
N ASN A 101 6.73 -11.68 -15.93
CA ASN A 101 6.25 -11.83 -17.31
C ASN A 101 7.21 -12.51 -18.28
N LYS A 102 8.42 -12.83 -17.83
CA LYS A 102 9.46 -13.44 -18.67
C LYS A 102 10.02 -14.76 -18.10
N LEU A 103 9.34 -15.34 -17.11
CA LEU A 103 9.78 -16.61 -16.55
C LEU A 103 9.85 -17.66 -17.66
N ASP A 104 10.93 -18.41 -17.69
CA ASP A 104 11.05 -19.61 -18.53
C ASP A 104 10.66 -20.87 -17.73
N SER A 105 10.79 -22.04 -18.37
CA SER A 105 10.42 -23.33 -17.76
C SER A 105 11.22 -23.63 -16.51
N ASP A 106 12.49 -23.26 -16.46
CA ASP A 106 13.38 -23.54 -15.33
C ASP A 106 13.08 -22.62 -14.15
N ASP A 107 12.78 -21.35 -14.43
CA ASP A 107 12.29 -20.40 -13.45
C ASP A 107 10.98 -20.89 -12.81
N VAL A 108 10.02 -21.30 -13.65
CA VAL A 108 8.73 -21.85 -13.20
C VAL A 108 8.94 -23.12 -12.37
N LYS A 109 9.79 -24.06 -12.83
CA LYS A 109 10.14 -25.28 -12.10
C LYS A 109 10.78 -24.95 -10.75
N THR A 110 11.63 -23.95 -10.68
CA THR A 110 12.23 -23.51 -9.42
C THR A 110 11.17 -23.03 -8.43
N PHE A 111 10.18 -22.25 -8.88
CA PHE A 111 9.08 -21.83 -8.02
C PHE A 111 8.14 -22.96 -7.59
N THR A 112 7.88 -23.94 -8.48
CA THR A 112 7.00 -25.08 -8.15
C THR A 112 7.67 -26.09 -7.24
N ASP A 113 8.87 -26.54 -7.57
CA ASP A 113 9.50 -27.70 -6.95
C ASP A 113 10.28 -27.31 -5.68
N LYS A 114 11.12 -26.28 -5.78
CA LYS A 114 11.97 -25.85 -4.66
C LYS A 114 11.20 -24.99 -3.66
N TYR A 115 10.55 -23.94 -4.16
CA TYR A 115 9.88 -22.96 -3.29
C TYR A 115 8.42 -23.30 -3.01
N ARG A 116 7.83 -24.23 -3.73
CA ARG A 116 6.44 -24.71 -3.56
C ARG A 116 5.45 -23.53 -3.51
N VAL A 117 5.58 -22.60 -4.45
CA VAL A 117 4.72 -21.42 -4.53
C VAL A 117 3.26 -21.86 -4.75
N LYS A 118 2.38 -21.47 -3.83
CA LYS A 118 0.93 -21.75 -3.89
C LYS A 118 0.10 -20.46 -4.00
N SER A 119 0.73 -19.32 -3.85
CA SER A 119 0.06 -18.03 -4.00
C SER A 119 0.99 -17.03 -4.68
N VAL A 120 0.50 -16.37 -5.72
CA VAL A 120 1.16 -15.22 -6.36
C VAL A 120 0.31 -13.99 -6.10
N VAL A 121 0.92 -12.91 -5.59
CA VAL A 121 0.24 -11.64 -5.35
C VAL A 121 0.88 -10.55 -6.19
N ASP A 122 0.15 -10.10 -7.20
CA ASP A 122 0.59 -9.02 -8.07
C ASP A 122 0.11 -7.66 -7.56
N LEU A 123 1.06 -6.81 -7.18
CA LEU A 123 0.83 -5.46 -6.64
C LEU A 123 0.79 -4.37 -7.73
N ARG A 124 0.84 -4.76 -8.99
CA ARG A 124 0.87 -3.84 -10.15
C ARG A 124 -0.49 -3.22 -10.43
N THR A 125 -0.48 -2.18 -11.26
CA THR A 125 -1.72 -1.60 -11.77
C THR A 125 -2.30 -2.45 -12.89
N PRO A 126 -3.63 -2.41 -13.14
CA PRO A 126 -4.24 -3.16 -14.23
C PRO A 126 -3.60 -2.93 -15.60
N GLY A 127 -3.15 -1.69 -15.87
CA GLY A 127 -2.45 -1.38 -17.11
C GLY A 127 -1.08 -2.05 -17.23
N GLN A 128 -0.35 -2.18 -16.11
CA GLN A 128 0.93 -2.89 -16.08
C GLN A 128 0.75 -4.40 -16.25
N VAL A 129 -0.27 -4.98 -15.59
CA VAL A 129 -0.64 -6.39 -15.76
C VAL A 129 -0.99 -6.67 -17.23
N LYS A 130 -1.85 -5.84 -17.81
CA LYS A 130 -2.26 -5.99 -19.22
C LYS A 130 -1.08 -5.90 -20.19
N SER A 131 -0.13 -5.00 -19.95
CA SER A 131 1.03 -4.79 -20.84
C SER A 131 2.12 -5.85 -20.70
N ALA A 132 2.19 -6.52 -19.57
CA ALA A 132 3.19 -7.54 -19.26
C ALA A 132 2.57 -8.57 -18.30
N PRO A 133 1.65 -9.43 -18.78
CA PRO A 133 1.03 -10.45 -17.95
C PRO A 133 2.09 -11.41 -17.41
N ASP A 134 1.87 -11.91 -16.21
CA ASP A 134 2.78 -12.88 -15.62
C ASP A 134 2.69 -14.24 -16.31
N VAL A 135 3.79 -14.95 -16.33
CA VAL A 135 3.80 -16.35 -16.65
C VAL A 135 3.21 -17.11 -15.45
N ALA A 136 2.22 -17.95 -15.71
CA ALA A 136 1.54 -18.72 -14.67
C ALA A 136 2.49 -19.71 -14.01
N ILE A 137 2.42 -19.83 -12.69
CA ILE A 137 3.10 -20.85 -11.90
C ILE A 137 2.09 -21.98 -11.59
N PRO A 138 2.28 -23.18 -12.13
CA PRO A 138 1.34 -24.28 -11.96
C PRO A 138 1.00 -24.57 -10.50
N GLY A 139 -0.28 -24.67 -10.20
CA GLY A 139 -0.78 -24.92 -8.84
C GLY A 139 -0.72 -23.75 -7.87
N ALA A 140 -0.31 -22.56 -8.33
CA ALA A 140 -0.39 -21.32 -7.57
C ALA A 140 -1.65 -20.54 -7.90
N LYS A 141 -2.29 -19.97 -6.88
CA LYS A 141 -3.42 -19.05 -7.02
C LYS A 141 -2.90 -17.64 -7.23
N GLU A 142 -3.29 -17.00 -8.33
CA GLU A 142 -2.99 -15.58 -8.57
C GLU A 142 -4.01 -14.67 -7.91
N THR A 143 -3.55 -13.58 -7.35
CA THR A 143 -4.37 -12.53 -6.73
C THR A 143 -3.80 -11.17 -7.10
N TYR A 144 -4.66 -10.30 -7.63
CA TYR A 144 -4.28 -8.94 -8.05
C TYR A 144 -4.71 -7.92 -7.00
N ILE A 145 -3.75 -7.17 -6.46
CA ILE A 145 -3.97 -6.12 -5.47
C ILE A 145 -3.25 -4.85 -5.92
N SER A 146 -3.93 -3.98 -6.65
CA SER A 146 -3.29 -2.76 -7.16
C SER A 146 -3.03 -1.74 -6.05
N ILE A 147 -1.77 -1.62 -5.63
CA ILE A 147 -1.35 -0.65 -4.61
C ILE A 147 -1.50 0.81 -5.09
N LEU A 148 -1.41 1.04 -6.39
CA LEU A 148 -1.55 2.39 -6.96
C LEU A 148 -2.96 2.69 -7.49
N GLY A 149 -3.89 1.75 -7.32
CA GLY A 149 -5.29 1.89 -7.75
C GLY A 149 -5.51 1.57 -9.23
N PRO A 150 -6.75 1.78 -9.74
CA PRO A 150 -7.18 1.34 -11.06
C PRO A 150 -6.57 2.15 -12.21
N HIS A 151 -6.06 3.34 -11.93
CA HIS A 151 -5.48 4.19 -12.97
C HIS A 151 -4.02 3.82 -13.16
N ALA A 152 -3.73 3.31 -14.36
CA ALA A 152 -2.38 2.94 -14.78
C ALA A 152 -1.44 4.14 -14.65
N TYR A 153 -0.55 4.08 -13.67
CA TYR A 153 0.66 4.87 -13.66
C TYR A 153 1.78 3.97 -14.13
N THR A 154 2.33 4.33 -15.27
CA THR A 154 3.52 3.69 -15.82
C THR A 154 4.80 4.28 -15.25
N ASP A 155 4.68 5.40 -14.54
CA ASP A 155 5.82 6.14 -14.05
C ASP A 155 6.48 5.38 -12.89
N GLY A 156 7.75 5.09 -13.06
CA GLY A 156 8.58 4.57 -11.99
C GLY A 156 8.46 5.45 -10.77
N GLY A 157 8.30 4.81 -9.63
CA GLY A 157 8.39 5.50 -8.35
C GLY A 157 9.80 6.00 -8.10
N GLY A 158 10.05 6.51 -6.94
CA GLY A 158 11.38 6.83 -6.50
C GLY A 158 11.63 8.30 -6.24
N ASP A 159 10.59 9.04 -5.90
CA ASP A 159 10.71 10.37 -5.30
C ASP A 159 9.91 10.45 -3.99
N GLY A 160 10.14 11.49 -3.21
CA GLY A 160 9.47 11.70 -1.93
C GLY A 160 7.95 11.75 -2.06
N ASP A 161 7.41 12.34 -3.12
CA ASP A 161 5.98 12.40 -3.38
C ASP A 161 5.38 11.00 -3.62
N PHE A 162 6.12 10.13 -4.29
CA PHE A 162 5.69 8.77 -4.54
C PHE A 162 5.56 7.98 -3.24
N TYR A 163 6.57 8.01 -2.38
CA TYR A 163 6.55 7.30 -1.10
C TYR A 163 5.57 7.92 -0.12
N ASN A 164 5.51 9.24 -0.02
CA ASN A 164 4.60 9.95 0.87
C ASN A 164 3.14 9.82 0.42
N GLN A 165 2.81 10.34 -0.76
CA GLN A 165 1.42 10.50 -1.17
C GLN A 165 0.79 9.23 -1.72
N ARG A 166 1.59 8.30 -2.25
CA ARG A 166 1.07 7.15 -2.97
C ARG A 166 1.23 5.86 -2.21
N LEU A 167 2.38 5.61 -1.59
CA LEU A 167 2.62 4.36 -0.87
C LEU A 167 2.26 4.44 0.62
N THR A 168 2.24 5.64 1.21
CA THR A 168 1.90 5.83 2.63
C THR A 168 0.45 6.26 2.82
N PHE A 169 0.05 7.38 2.18
CA PHE A 169 -1.26 8.01 2.41
C PHE A 169 -2.25 7.85 1.26
N GLY A 170 -1.85 7.21 0.17
CA GLY A 170 -2.76 6.91 -0.92
C GLY A 170 -3.83 5.91 -0.50
N TYR A 171 -5.11 6.27 -0.67
CA TYR A 171 -6.21 5.35 -0.33
C TYR A 171 -6.05 3.95 -0.96
N PRO A 172 -5.65 3.81 -2.25
CA PRO A 172 -5.40 2.49 -2.83
C PRO A 172 -4.29 1.71 -2.14
N ALA A 173 -3.23 2.40 -1.67
CA ALA A 173 -2.12 1.75 -0.97
C ALA A 173 -2.56 1.26 0.42
N ILE A 174 -3.23 2.11 1.19
CA ILE A 174 -3.77 1.74 2.51
C ILE A 174 -4.68 0.52 2.40
N THR A 175 -5.65 0.54 1.46
CA THR A 175 -6.58 -0.57 1.27
C THR A 175 -5.90 -1.82 0.71
N GLY A 176 -4.98 -1.64 -0.23
CA GLY A 176 -4.25 -2.74 -0.86
C GLY A 176 -3.31 -3.45 0.11
N TYR A 177 -2.52 -2.72 0.90
CA TYR A 177 -1.66 -3.33 1.91
C TYR A 177 -2.47 -3.98 3.03
N ARG A 178 -3.59 -3.39 3.44
CA ARG A 178 -4.53 -4.04 4.37
C ARG A 178 -5.02 -5.37 3.82
N GLN A 179 -5.51 -5.39 2.59
CA GLN A 179 -5.99 -6.62 1.93
C GLN A 179 -4.89 -7.66 1.83
N PHE A 180 -3.69 -7.26 1.42
CA PHE A 180 -2.53 -8.13 1.30
C PHE A 180 -2.15 -8.78 2.64
N LEU A 181 -2.02 -8.01 3.71
CA LEU A 181 -1.64 -8.51 5.03
C LEU A 181 -2.71 -9.44 5.63
N ASN A 182 -3.99 -9.11 5.48
CA ASN A 182 -5.08 -10.00 5.90
C ASN A 182 -5.07 -11.32 5.11
N MET A 183 -4.84 -11.26 3.80
CA MET A 183 -4.73 -12.45 2.96
C MET A 183 -3.54 -13.33 3.40
N LEU A 184 -2.39 -12.75 3.70
CA LEU A 184 -1.24 -13.49 4.21
C LEU A 184 -1.57 -14.25 5.51
N ALA A 185 -2.38 -13.68 6.39
CA ALA A 185 -2.75 -14.29 7.66
C ALA A 185 -3.64 -15.54 7.50
N VAL A 186 -4.46 -15.59 6.44
CA VAL A 186 -5.42 -16.69 6.17
C VAL A 186 -5.00 -17.64 5.06
N ASN A 187 -3.98 -17.30 4.28
CA ASN A 187 -3.53 -18.14 3.18
C ASN A 187 -2.91 -19.45 3.73
N ASN A 188 -3.42 -20.60 3.31
CA ASN A 188 -3.03 -21.90 3.84
C ASN A 188 -2.19 -22.69 2.81
N GLY A 189 -1.02 -23.13 3.27
CA GLY A 189 -0.12 -24.05 2.55
C GLY A 189 0.78 -23.36 1.52
N GLY A 190 2.01 -23.80 1.45
CA GLY A 190 3.03 -23.36 0.50
C GLY A 190 3.50 -21.93 0.69
N SER A 191 4.42 -21.51 -0.17
CA SER A 191 4.95 -20.16 -0.13
C SER A 191 4.06 -19.16 -0.86
N THR A 192 4.14 -17.92 -0.43
CA THR A 192 3.56 -16.75 -1.11
C THR A 192 4.65 -15.95 -1.79
N LEU A 193 4.53 -15.80 -3.11
CA LEU A 193 5.34 -14.92 -3.94
C LEU A 193 4.57 -13.63 -4.19
N TYR A 194 5.10 -12.48 -3.76
CA TYR A 194 4.47 -11.19 -4.03
C TYR A 194 5.44 -10.28 -4.77
N HIS A 195 4.91 -9.52 -5.72
CA HIS A 195 5.75 -8.76 -6.63
C HIS A 195 5.09 -7.48 -7.15
N CYS A 196 5.90 -6.67 -7.82
CA CYS A 196 5.45 -5.57 -8.65
C CYS A 196 6.30 -5.51 -9.93
N SER A 197 6.47 -4.35 -10.55
CA SER A 197 7.28 -4.26 -11.78
C SER A 197 8.79 -4.38 -11.54
N SER A 198 9.31 -3.72 -10.49
CA SER A 198 10.75 -3.68 -10.18
C SER A 198 11.11 -4.39 -8.88
N GLY A 199 10.12 -4.83 -8.11
CA GLY A 199 10.32 -5.50 -6.82
C GLY A 199 10.88 -4.60 -5.71
N LYS A 200 11.02 -3.29 -5.94
CA LYS A 200 11.71 -2.38 -5.00
C LYS A 200 10.75 -1.49 -4.19
N ASP A 201 9.74 -0.86 -4.83
CA ASP A 201 8.89 0.16 -4.18
C ASP A 201 7.65 -0.47 -3.52
N ARG A 202 6.63 -0.85 -4.27
CA ARG A 202 5.39 -1.47 -3.75
C ARG A 202 5.67 -2.75 -3.00
N THR A 203 6.47 -3.61 -3.58
CA THR A 203 6.98 -4.84 -2.97
C THR A 203 7.88 -4.53 -1.77
N GLY A 204 8.74 -3.51 -1.87
CA GLY A 204 9.60 -3.05 -0.78
C GLY A 204 8.80 -2.60 0.44
N ILE A 205 7.77 -1.76 0.26
CA ILE A 205 6.90 -1.32 1.37
C ILE A 205 6.06 -2.49 1.92
N ALA A 206 5.57 -3.40 1.07
CA ALA A 206 4.93 -4.63 1.55
C ALA A 206 5.86 -5.43 2.48
N THR A 207 7.15 -5.55 2.11
CA THR A 207 8.18 -6.20 2.93
C THR A 207 8.42 -5.46 4.24
N VAL A 208 8.54 -4.11 4.20
CA VAL A 208 8.66 -3.28 5.42
C VAL A 208 7.54 -3.58 6.40
N LEU A 209 6.30 -3.63 5.94
CA LEU A 209 5.13 -3.88 6.77
C LEU A 209 5.13 -5.31 7.34
N ILE A 210 5.46 -6.31 6.51
CA ILE A 210 5.59 -7.71 6.96
C ILE A 210 6.65 -7.80 8.06
N MET A 211 7.87 -7.33 7.80
CA MET A 211 8.99 -7.45 8.72
C MET A 211 8.73 -6.70 10.03
N ALA A 212 8.08 -5.53 9.99
CA ALA A 212 7.67 -4.80 11.18
C ALA A 212 6.66 -5.60 12.02
N ILE A 213 5.63 -6.19 11.40
CA ILE A 213 4.66 -7.04 12.09
C ILE A 213 5.33 -8.28 12.70
N LEU A 214 6.31 -8.84 12.01
CA LEU A 214 7.06 -10.02 12.48
C LEU A 214 8.10 -9.68 13.54
N GLY A 215 8.39 -8.39 13.81
CA GLY A 215 9.22 -7.96 14.94
C GLY A 215 10.70 -7.77 14.61
N MET A 216 11.07 -7.60 13.34
CA MET A 216 12.42 -7.23 12.94
C MET A 216 12.71 -5.78 13.35
N ASP A 217 13.96 -5.49 13.71
CA ASP A 217 14.37 -4.13 14.01
C ASP A 217 14.38 -3.23 12.76
N LYS A 218 14.31 -1.92 12.98
CA LYS A 218 14.20 -0.91 11.93
C LYS A 218 15.38 -0.94 10.97
N GLN A 219 16.61 -1.17 11.48
CA GLN A 219 17.82 -1.19 10.63
C GLN A 219 17.84 -2.42 9.72
N THR A 220 17.46 -3.58 10.21
CA THR A 220 17.29 -4.81 9.42
C THR A 220 16.28 -4.61 8.29
N ILE A 221 15.14 -3.99 8.59
CA ILE A 221 14.10 -3.67 7.59
C ILE A 221 14.64 -2.71 6.52
N VAL A 222 15.35 -1.66 6.95
CA VAL A 222 15.95 -0.69 6.03
C VAL A 222 17.01 -1.34 5.15
N ASN A 223 17.84 -2.19 5.72
CA ASN A 223 18.88 -2.90 4.97
C ASN A 223 18.25 -3.80 3.89
N ASP A 224 17.19 -4.57 4.20
CA ASP A 224 16.48 -5.37 3.18
C ASP A 224 15.92 -4.47 2.06
N PHE A 225 15.31 -3.34 2.39
CA PHE A 225 14.81 -2.40 1.38
C PHE A 225 15.93 -1.94 0.44
N MET A 226 17.09 -1.61 0.99
CA MET A 226 18.24 -1.12 0.24
C MET A 226 18.93 -2.21 -0.60
N LEU A 227 18.81 -3.50 -0.28
CA LEU A 227 19.40 -4.60 -1.07
C LEU A 227 19.01 -4.57 -2.55
N SER A 228 17.86 -3.97 -2.89
CA SER A 228 17.44 -3.84 -4.28
C SER A 228 18.44 -3.06 -5.16
N GLN A 229 19.30 -2.21 -4.58
CA GLN A 229 20.33 -1.49 -5.33
C GLN A 229 21.35 -2.43 -5.98
N TYR A 230 21.66 -3.54 -5.34
CA TYR A 230 22.62 -4.53 -5.84
C TYR A 230 22.03 -5.43 -6.94
N THR A 231 20.75 -5.26 -7.27
CA THR A 231 20.07 -5.95 -8.37
C THR A 231 19.93 -5.10 -9.64
N GLY A 232 20.70 -4.02 -9.74
CA GLY A 232 20.67 -3.06 -10.83
C GLY A 232 19.45 -2.10 -10.78
N ARG A 233 18.84 -1.95 -9.60
CA ARG A 233 17.74 -1.01 -9.37
C ARG A 233 18.29 0.26 -8.70
N THR A 234 17.83 1.43 -9.12
CA THR A 234 18.08 2.65 -8.35
C THR A 234 17.21 2.67 -7.11
N VAL A 235 17.83 2.67 -5.95
CA VAL A 235 17.19 2.84 -4.63
C VAL A 235 17.97 3.91 -3.87
N LYS A 236 17.28 4.72 -3.08
CA LYS A 236 17.88 5.77 -2.27
C LYS A 236 17.41 5.68 -0.83
N ILE A 237 18.31 5.85 0.10
CA ILE A 237 18.01 5.84 1.54
C ILE A 237 17.00 6.95 1.92
N GLU A 238 17.01 8.08 1.20
CA GLU A 238 16.09 9.18 1.42
C GLU A 238 14.62 8.76 1.21
N TRP A 239 14.35 7.82 0.32
CA TRP A 239 12.98 7.38 0.02
C TRP A 239 12.37 6.62 1.19
N ILE A 240 13.07 5.64 1.73
CA ILE A 240 12.59 4.91 2.91
C ILE A 240 12.63 5.78 4.17
N SER A 241 13.61 6.68 4.29
CA SER A 241 13.67 7.67 5.36
C SER A 241 12.46 8.61 5.32
N GLN A 242 12.04 9.06 4.13
CA GLN A 242 10.84 9.87 3.97
C GLN A 242 9.58 9.10 4.38
N TYR A 243 9.47 7.83 3.99
CA TYR A 243 8.37 6.96 4.38
C TYR A 243 8.22 6.88 5.90
N TYR A 244 9.31 6.61 6.62
CA TYR A 244 9.28 6.53 8.09
C TYR A 244 8.98 7.89 8.74
N ARG A 245 9.62 8.97 8.32
CA ARG A 245 9.36 10.34 8.85
C ARG A 245 7.89 10.75 8.70
N ASP A 246 7.30 10.46 7.55
CA ASP A 246 5.91 10.84 7.30
C ASP A 246 4.94 10.02 8.15
N ILE A 247 5.24 8.76 8.39
CA ILE A 247 4.47 7.91 9.32
C ILE A 247 4.65 8.39 10.75
N GLU A 248 5.88 8.63 11.20
CA GLU A 248 6.17 9.12 12.55
C GLU A 248 5.47 10.45 12.81
N LYS A 249 5.52 11.37 11.86
CA LYS A 249 4.85 12.68 11.97
C LYS A 249 3.32 12.59 12.08
N ASN A 250 2.68 11.64 11.40
CA ASN A 250 1.22 11.58 11.30
C ASN A 250 0.59 10.53 12.22
N TYR A 251 1.34 9.50 12.62
CA TYR A 251 0.85 8.38 13.42
C TYR A 251 1.70 8.10 14.67
N GLY A 252 2.81 8.80 14.86
CA GLY A 252 3.74 8.61 15.96
C GLY A 252 4.68 7.41 15.80
N SER A 253 4.25 6.33 15.15
CA SER A 253 5.07 5.15 14.90
C SER A 253 4.55 4.33 13.71
N LEU A 254 5.40 3.46 13.15
CA LEU A 254 5.00 2.48 12.14
C LEU A 254 3.97 1.48 12.70
N GLN A 255 4.09 1.11 13.97
CA GLN A 255 3.12 0.22 14.62
C GLN A 255 1.73 0.88 14.67
N ASN A 256 1.64 2.13 15.11
CA ASN A 256 0.36 2.86 15.12
C ASN A 256 -0.23 3.03 13.71
N TYR A 257 0.61 3.21 12.69
CA TYR A 257 0.15 3.24 11.30
C TYR A 257 -0.44 1.89 10.87
N ILE A 258 0.21 0.77 11.23
CA ILE A 258 -0.29 -0.59 10.98
C ILE A 258 -1.64 -0.80 11.68
N ASP A 259 -1.74 -0.39 12.94
CA ASP A 259 -2.93 -0.62 13.77
C ASP A 259 -4.12 0.25 13.35
N THR A 260 -3.88 1.51 13.01
CA THR A 260 -4.94 2.50 12.77
C THR A 260 -5.21 2.76 11.30
N ALA A 261 -4.21 3.11 10.51
CA ALA A 261 -4.40 3.41 9.08
C ALA A 261 -4.64 2.14 8.27
N LEU A 262 -3.81 1.12 8.46
CA LEU A 262 -3.98 -0.18 7.81
C LEU A 262 -5.03 -1.03 8.51
N ALA A 263 -5.40 -0.71 9.76
CA ALA A 263 -6.38 -1.44 10.58
C ALA A 263 -6.10 -2.96 10.62
N ILE A 264 -4.85 -3.33 10.85
CA ILE A 264 -4.43 -4.72 11.04
C ILE A 264 -4.55 -5.05 12.51
N SER A 265 -5.56 -5.82 12.88
CA SER A 265 -5.83 -6.14 14.28
C SER A 265 -4.70 -6.93 14.95
N PRO A 266 -4.55 -6.83 16.29
CA PRO A 266 -3.58 -7.65 17.03
C PRO A 266 -3.71 -9.15 16.77
N THR A 267 -4.93 -9.65 16.57
CA THR A 267 -5.20 -11.05 16.20
C THR A 267 -4.60 -11.40 14.84
N VAL A 268 -4.76 -10.55 13.83
CA VAL A 268 -4.17 -10.76 12.51
C VAL A 268 -2.64 -10.74 12.59
N GLN A 269 -2.07 -9.80 13.34
CA GLN A 269 -0.62 -9.73 13.55
C GLN A 269 -0.09 -10.98 14.29
N ALA A 270 -0.81 -11.47 15.30
CA ALA A 270 -0.45 -12.71 16.00
C ALA A 270 -0.51 -13.93 15.06
N LYS A 271 -1.54 -14.03 14.20
CA LYS A 271 -1.63 -15.08 13.17
C LYS A 271 -0.44 -15.02 12.19
N LEU A 272 -0.03 -13.84 11.75
CA LEU A 272 1.14 -13.67 10.90
C LEU A 272 2.42 -14.15 11.58
N ARG A 273 2.65 -13.77 12.84
CA ARG A 273 3.81 -14.22 13.62
C ARG A 273 3.81 -15.73 13.82
N ALA A 274 2.70 -16.32 14.23
CA ALA A 274 2.58 -17.76 14.41
C ALA A 274 2.86 -18.55 13.12
N LYS A 275 2.46 -18.00 11.98
CA LYS A 275 2.60 -18.65 10.67
C LYS A 275 4.01 -18.55 10.12
N TYR A 276 4.62 -17.38 10.19
CA TYR A 276 5.85 -17.10 9.47
C TYR A 276 7.12 -17.14 10.30
N LEU A 277 7.02 -17.20 11.63
CA LEU A 277 8.18 -17.31 12.51
C LEU A 277 8.44 -18.73 12.98
N VAL A 278 9.69 -19.00 13.24
CA VAL A 278 10.20 -20.22 13.92
C VAL A 278 11.32 -19.75 14.84
N SER A 279 11.58 -20.48 15.94
CA SER A 279 12.74 -20.17 16.78
C SER A 279 14.03 -20.23 15.99
N THR A 280 15.05 -19.49 16.40
CA THR A 280 16.33 -19.47 15.67
C THR A 280 17.02 -20.82 15.63
N ASP A 281 16.70 -21.73 16.59
CA ASP A 281 17.13 -23.14 16.58
C ASP A 281 16.23 -24.06 15.72
N GLY A 282 15.15 -23.53 15.14
CA GLY A 282 14.24 -24.25 14.25
C GLY A 282 13.22 -25.17 14.92
N LYS A 283 13.20 -25.27 16.26
CA LYS A 283 12.43 -26.29 16.99
C LYS A 283 11.04 -25.84 17.45
N GLN A 284 10.82 -24.54 17.66
CA GLN A 284 9.60 -24.03 18.25
C GLN A 284 8.87 -23.06 17.33
N THR A 285 7.55 -22.96 17.49
CA THR A 285 6.74 -21.89 16.92
C THR A 285 6.46 -20.83 17.99
N PRO A 286 6.50 -19.51 17.66
CA PRO A 286 6.51 -18.45 18.65
C PRO A 286 5.23 -18.33 19.48
N TYR A 287 4.13 -18.79 18.95
CA TYR A 287 2.83 -18.67 19.61
C TYR A 287 1.98 -19.89 19.30
N PRO A 288 1.23 -20.43 20.27
CA PRO A 288 0.10 -21.27 19.89
C PRO A 288 -0.77 -20.41 18.98
N ALA A 289 -1.17 -20.97 17.84
CA ALA A 289 -2.13 -20.29 16.97
C ALA A 289 -3.29 -19.81 17.85
N PRO A 290 -3.74 -18.54 17.75
CA PRO A 290 -4.91 -18.12 18.49
C PRO A 290 -6.00 -19.14 18.21
N SER A 291 -6.56 -19.76 19.25
CA SER A 291 -7.73 -20.63 19.09
C SER A 291 -8.77 -19.83 18.32
N GLU A 292 -9.21 -20.34 17.21
CA GLU A 292 -10.27 -19.72 16.43
C GLU A 292 -11.43 -19.44 17.39
N PRO A 293 -11.94 -18.19 17.51
CA PRO A 293 -13.18 -17.98 18.24
C PRO A 293 -14.20 -18.90 17.59
N ALA A 294 -14.90 -19.68 18.41
CA ALA A 294 -16.00 -20.52 17.93
C ALA A 294 -16.82 -19.69 16.94
N GLN A 295 -17.01 -20.20 15.72
CA GLN A 295 -17.74 -19.50 14.68
C GLN A 295 -19.09 -19.08 15.27
N PRO A 296 -19.47 -17.80 15.21
CA PRO A 296 -20.84 -17.42 15.52
C PRO A 296 -21.75 -18.21 14.58
N ASN A 297 -22.81 -18.79 15.13
CA ASN A 297 -23.84 -19.48 14.41
C ASN A 297 -24.20 -18.68 13.13
N PRO A 298 -24.47 -19.35 12.00
CA PRO A 298 -24.73 -18.67 10.75
C PRO A 298 -25.85 -17.65 10.94
N THR A 299 -25.53 -16.39 10.71
CA THR A 299 -26.51 -15.30 10.63
C THR A 299 -27.53 -15.64 9.53
N PRO A 300 -28.83 -15.40 9.74
CA PRO A 300 -29.85 -15.69 8.75
C PRO A 300 -29.51 -15.02 7.42
N THR A 301 -29.57 -15.79 6.36
CA THR A 301 -29.32 -15.40 4.98
C THR A 301 -30.22 -14.21 4.60
N LEU A 302 -29.62 -13.10 4.24
CA LEU A 302 -30.32 -11.97 3.62
C LEU A 302 -30.83 -12.42 2.24
N PRO A 303 -32.03 -12.04 1.81
CA PRO A 303 -32.58 -12.45 0.52
C PRO A 303 -31.71 -11.99 -0.64
N SER A 304 -31.47 -12.88 -1.59
CA SER A 304 -30.69 -12.69 -2.80
C SER A 304 -31.16 -11.46 -3.58
N GLN A 305 -30.27 -10.55 -3.92
CA GLN A 305 -30.50 -9.54 -4.94
C GLN A 305 -30.70 -10.20 -6.31
N PRO A 306 -31.52 -9.64 -7.20
CA PRO A 306 -31.75 -10.19 -8.53
C PRO A 306 -30.47 -10.21 -9.36
N GLU A 307 -30.25 -11.32 -10.04
CA GLU A 307 -29.14 -11.51 -10.96
C GLU A 307 -29.20 -10.50 -12.12
N THR A 308 -28.07 -9.84 -12.38
CA THR A 308 -27.88 -9.06 -13.60
C THR A 308 -27.71 -10.00 -14.79
N PRO A 309 -28.26 -9.67 -15.98
CA PRO A 309 -28.24 -10.55 -17.14
C PRO A 309 -26.81 -10.79 -17.64
N LYS A 310 -26.53 -12.05 -17.94
CA LYS A 310 -25.30 -12.51 -18.61
C LYS A 310 -25.11 -11.82 -19.97
N PRO A 311 -23.92 -11.33 -20.32
CA PRO A 311 -23.65 -10.86 -21.65
C PRO A 311 -23.69 -12.02 -22.66
N GLN A 312 -24.39 -11.81 -23.75
CA GLN A 312 -24.48 -12.69 -24.91
C GLN A 312 -23.11 -12.75 -25.64
N PRO A 313 -22.72 -13.87 -26.24
CA PRO A 313 -21.40 -14.00 -26.88
C PRO A 313 -21.35 -13.19 -28.17
N GLU A 314 -20.39 -12.29 -28.26
CA GLU A 314 -20.07 -11.57 -29.49
C GLU A 314 -19.40 -12.51 -30.49
N THR A 315 -19.92 -12.48 -31.71
CA THR A 315 -19.44 -13.20 -32.88
C THR A 315 -18.04 -12.75 -33.29
N LYS A 316 -17.19 -13.73 -33.55
CA LYS A 316 -15.83 -13.61 -34.09
C LYS A 316 -15.83 -12.89 -35.45
N PRO A 317 -14.96 -11.92 -35.70
CA PRO A 317 -14.64 -11.52 -37.05
C PRO A 317 -13.62 -12.48 -37.68
N GLU A 318 -13.89 -12.81 -38.93
CA GLU A 318 -13.07 -13.64 -39.81
C GLU A 318 -11.67 -13.07 -40.01
N VAL A 319 -10.69 -13.98 -40.04
CA VAL A 319 -9.29 -13.69 -40.37
C VAL A 319 -9.16 -13.68 -41.90
N VAL A 320 -8.87 -12.51 -42.45
CA VAL A 320 -8.33 -12.38 -43.82
C VAL A 320 -6.82 -12.28 -43.73
N THR A 321 -6.14 -13.33 -44.16
CA THR A 321 -4.69 -13.35 -44.36
C THR A 321 -4.35 -12.66 -45.67
N ASN A 322 -3.55 -11.56 -45.60
CA ASN A 322 -2.71 -11.15 -46.69
C ASN A 322 -1.30 -10.90 -46.16
N GLY A 323 -0.37 -11.64 -46.73
CA GLY A 323 1.06 -11.48 -46.48
C GLY A 323 1.57 -10.17 -47.05
N ASP A 324 2.51 -9.59 -46.36
CA ASP A 324 3.81 -9.14 -46.85
C ASP A 324 4.50 -8.39 -45.68
N GLY A 325 5.76 -8.70 -45.53
CA GLY A 325 6.59 -8.15 -44.48
C GLY A 325 6.86 -6.66 -44.70
N ASP A 326 6.66 -5.90 -43.64
CA ASP A 326 7.40 -4.67 -43.42
C ASP A 326 7.40 -4.32 -41.92
N GLN A 327 8.60 -4.12 -41.41
CA GLN A 327 8.82 -3.65 -40.04
C GLN A 327 8.32 -2.22 -39.89
N VAL A 328 7.11 -2.04 -39.39
CA VAL A 328 6.62 -0.73 -39.02
C VAL A 328 6.97 -0.46 -37.56
N THR A 329 8.07 0.26 -37.35
CA THR A 329 8.38 0.93 -36.09
C THR A 329 7.24 1.87 -35.73
N LYS A 330 6.49 1.54 -34.65
CA LYS A 330 5.45 2.42 -34.11
C LYS A 330 6.05 3.76 -33.71
N PRO A 331 5.52 4.91 -34.18
CA PRO A 331 6.04 6.21 -33.83
C PRO A 331 5.87 6.48 -32.32
N LYS A 332 6.99 6.77 -31.66
CA LYS A 332 7.00 7.36 -30.32
C LYS A 332 6.10 8.59 -30.32
N LYS A 333 5.00 8.59 -29.57
CA LYS A 333 4.18 9.79 -29.37
C LYS A 333 5.06 10.88 -28.78
N LYS A 334 5.42 11.88 -29.62
CA LYS A 334 6.15 13.08 -29.20
C LYS A 334 5.41 13.73 -28.02
N ALA A 335 6.08 13.87 -26.88
CA ALA A 335 5.57 14.59 -25.73
C ALA A 335 5.09 15.98 -26.18
N LYS A 336 3.90 16.40 -25.74
CA LYS A 336 3.34 17.71 -26.08
C LYS A 336 4.32 18.79 -25.59
N GLN A 337 4.97 19.50 -26.49
CA GLN A 337 5.80 20.64 -26.13
C GLN A 337 4.90 21.75 -25.58
N VAL A 338 5.06 22.05 -24.30
CA VAL A 338 4.36 23.11 -23.59
C VAL A 338 5.34 24.25 -23.32
N LYS A 339 5.11 25.42 -23.93
CA LYS A 339 5.96 26.61 -23.76
C LYS A 339 5.25 27.63 -22.88
N ILE A 340 5.88 28.05 -21.78
CA ILE A 340 5.39 29.16 -20.95
C ILE A 340 5.75 30.47 -21.65
N LEU A 341 4.75 31.30 -21.91
CA LEU A 341 4.93 32.58 -22.61
C LEU A 341 5.05 33.78 -21.67
N LYS A 342 4.28 33.79 -20.59
CA LYS A 342 4.24 34.89 -19.61
C LYS A 342 3.78 34.39 -18.25
N THR A 343 4.48 34.80 -17.19
CA THR A 343 4.12 34.55 -15.80
C THR A 343 3.75 35.87 -15.12
N LYS A 344 2.65 35.89 -14.36
CA LYS A 344 2.23 37.03 -13.52
C LYS A 344 1.96 36.54 -12.10
N LYS A 345 2.58 37.14 -11.08
CA LYS A 345 2.25 36.91 -9.67
C LYS A 345 0.87 37.55 -9.38
N LEU A 346 0.03 36.88 -8.64
CA LEU A 346 -1.31 37.31 -8.26
C LEU A 346 -1.41 37.29 -6.73
N HIS A 347 -1.49 38.45 -6.10
CA HIS A 347 -1.72 38.57 -4.66
C HIS A 347 -3.19 38.86 -4.43
N THR A 348 -4.06 37.84 -4.51
CA THR A 348 -5.50 38.09 -4.31
C THR A 348 -5.92 37.71 -2.89
N LYS A 349 -6.48 38.70 -2.17
CA LYS A 349 -7.20 38.43 -0.90
C LYS A 349 -8.56 37.75 -1.16
N ARG A 350 -9.02 37.73 -2.41
CA ARG A 350 -10.32 37.20 -2.84
C ARG A 350 -10.30 35.67 -2.88
N VAL A 351 -11.46 35.08 -2.61
CA VAL A 351 -11.69 33.65 -2.64
C VAL A 351 -12.34 33.25 -3.97
N TYR A 352 -11.93 32.11 -4.49
CA TYR A 352 -12.41 31.56 -5.73
C TYR A 352 -12.96 30.15 -5.53
N ARG A 353 -13.91 29.76 -6.39
CA ARG A 353 -14.39 28.38 -6.53
C ARG A 353 -13.77 27.75 -7.76
N VAL A 354 -13.57 26.45 -7.70
CA VAL A 354 -13.05 25.66 -8.82
C VAL A 354 -14.10 24.63 -9.21
N LYS A 355 -14.40 24.53 -10.50
CA LYS A 355 -15.34 23.53 -11.01
C LYS A 355 -14.84 22.12 -10.67
N ALA A 356 -15.74 21.26 -10.16
CA ALA A 356 -15.44 19.87 -9.82
C ALA A 356 -15.05 19.03 -11.04
N HIS A 357 -14.33 17.94 -10.81
CA HIS A 357 -13.93 16.95 -11.82
C HIS A 357 -13.16 17.50 -13.02
N LYS A 358 -12.48 18.66 -12.88
CA LYS A 358 -11.65 19.25 -13.94
C LYS A 358 -10.19 18.89 -13.74
N PRO A 359 -9.42 18.65 -14.82
CA PRO A 359 -8.00 18.32 -14.70
C PRO A 359 -7.21 19.47 -14.10
N TRP A 360 -6.33 19.18 -13.16
CA TRP A 360 -5.37 20.13 -12.60
C TRP A 360 -3.98 19.49 -12.55
N PHE A 361 -2.93 20.31 -12.40
CA PHE A 361 -1.55 19.90 -12.60
C PHE A 361 -0.66 20.36 -11.45
N LYS A 362 0.45 19.67 -11.23
CA LYS A 362 1.47 20.07 -10.24
C LYS A 362 2.32 21.24 -10.73
N ASP A 363 2.52 21.35 -12.05
CA ASP A 363 3.39 22.35 -12.67
C ASP A 363 2.70 23.04 -13.86
N ALA A 364 3.18 24.24 -14.19
CA ALA A 364 2.66 25.05 -15.30
C ALA A 364 3.00 24.47 -16.68
N LYS A 365 4.02 23.64 -16.79
CA LYS A 365 4.35 22.94 -18.05
C LYS A 365 3.40 21.77 -18.31
N LEU A 366 2.44 21.53 -17.38
CA LEU A 366 1.39 20.52 -17.46
C LEU A 366 1.93 19.09 -17.68
N LYS A 367 3.15 18.87 -17.25
CA LYS A 367 3.81 17.56 -17.38
C LYS A 367 3.25 16.56 -16.37
N HIS A 368 2.90 17.05 -15.17
CA HIS A 368 2.47 16.23 -14.05
C HIS A 368 1.00 16.52 -13.69
N ALA A 369 0.10 15.63 -14.08
CA ALA A 369 -1.29 15.73 -13.67
C ALA A 369 -1.41 15.51 -12.16
N LYS A 370 -2.17 16.38 -11.47
CA LYS A 370 -2.51 16.23 -10.04
C LYS A 370 -3.82 15.44 -9.85
N GLY A 371 -4.45 15.03 -10.94
CA GLY A 371 -5.77 14.38 -10.95
C GLY A 371 -6.90 15.32 -11.36
N LYS A 372 -8.09 15.10 -10.82
CA LYS A 372 -9.29 15.94 -11.04
C LYS A 372 -9.62 16.71 -9.76
N THR A 373 -10.14 17.94 -9.93
CA THR A 373 -10.58 18.77 -8.80
C THR A 373 -11.66 18.06 -7.98
N PRO A 374 -11.66 18.18 -6.64
CA PRO A 374 -12.63 17.54 -5.77
C PRO A 374 -14.06 18.08 -5.99
N LYS A 375 -15.06 17.27 -5.65
CA LYS A 375 -16.49 17.65 -5.72
C LYS A 375 -16.84 18.68 -4.65
N THR A 376 -16.17 18.64 -3.50
CA THR A 376 -16.41 19.56 -2.37
C THR A 376 -15.88 20.96 -2.66
N ALA A 377 -16.70 21.98 -2.38
CA ALA A 377 -16.36 23.37 -2.60
C ALA A 377 -15.30 23.86 -1.60
N LYS A 378 -14.02 23.68 -1.93
CA LYS A 378 -12.92 24.31 -1.19
C LYS A 378 -12.76 25.77 -1.59
N LYS A 379 -12.34 26.60 -0.63
CA LYS A 379 -12.00 28.02 -0.87
C LYS A 379 -10.55 28.09 -1.39
N TRP A 380 -10.35 28.72 -2.55
CA TRP A 380 -9.05 28.84 -3.19
C TRP A 380 -8.63 30.30 -3.34
N ARG A 381 -7.33 30.57 -3.24
CA ARG A 381 -6.73 31.87 -3.60
C ARG A 381 -5.88 31.71 -4.85
N LEU A 382 -5.81 32.75 -5.69
CA LEU A 382 -4.93 32.76 -6.85
C LEU A 382 -3.55 33.26 -6.45
N VAL A 383 -2.51 32.56 -6.82
CA VAL A 383 -1.10 32.86 -6.49
C VAL A 383 -0.35 33.39 -7.73
N LYS A 384 -0.53 32.71 -8.84
CA LYS A 384 0.11 33.07 -10.12
C LYS A 384 -0.84 32.81 -11.29
N SER A 385 -0.60 33.52 -12.40
CA SER A 385 -1.15 33.14 -13.70
C SER A 385 -0.04 32.94 -14.71
N GLU A 386 -0.21 31.97 -15.59
CA GLU A 386 0.71 31.74 -16.70
C GLU A 386 -0.04 31.60 -18.02
N LYS A 387 0.47 32.28 -19.06
CA LYS A 387 0.06 32.01 -20.44
C LYS A 387 0.94 30.91 -20.99
N VAL A 388 0.32 29.83 -21.44
CA VAL A 388 0.99 28.58 -21.84
C VAL A 388 0.58 28.26 -23.28
N LYS A 389 1.55 28.10 -24.18
CA LYS A 389 1.32 27.67 -25.55
C LYS A 389 1.42 26.14 -25.64
N ILE A 390 0.34 25.50 -26.09
CA ILE A 390 0.24 24.07 -26.33
C ILE A 390 -0.09 23.88 -27.81
N LYS A 391 0.84 23.31 -28.59
CA LYS A 391 0.75 23.31 -30.04
C LYS A 391 0.59 24.77 -30.55
N HIS A 392 -0.48 25.05 -31.30
CA HIS A 392 -0.75 26.37 -31.87
C HIS A 392 -1.68 27.27 -31.00
N LYS A 393 -2.22 26.78 -29.89
CA LYS A 393 -3.19 27.51 -29.06
C LYS A 393 -2.56 27.98 -27.73
N THR A 394 -2.96 29.19 -27.29
CA THR A 394 -2.52 29.76 -26.03
C THR A 394 -3.63 29.63 -25.00
N TYR A 395 -3.26 29.21 -23.80
CA TYR A 395 -4.15 29.01 -22.68
C TYR A 395 -3.63 29.78 -21.46
N THR A 396 -4.54 30.22 -20.59
CA THR A 396 -4.16 30.81 -19.30
C THR A 396 -4.43 29.79 -18.19
N TYR A 397 -3.42 29.50 -17.40
CA TYR A 397 -3.53 28.66 -16.20
C TYR A 397 -3.33 29.49 -14.95
N TYR A 398 -4.06 29.18 -13.90
CA TYR A 398 -3.88 29.77 -12.57
C TYR A 398 -3.24 28.76 -11.62
N GLN A 399 -2.24 29.21 -10.88
CA GLN A 399 -1.81 28.51 -9.67
C GLN A 399 -2.77 28.92 -8.56
N ILE A 400 -3.46 27.94 -8.00
CA ILE A 400 -4.39 28.10 -6.89
C ILE A 400 -3.76 27.53 -5.62
N LYS A 401 -4.11 28.11 -4.45
CA LYS A 401 -3.66 27.68 -3.13
C LYS A 401 -4.85 27.60 -2.19
N ASP A 402 -4.99 26.49 -1.44
CA ASP A 402 -6.00 26.33 -0.39
C ASP A 402 -5.53 26.88 0.97
N ALA A 403 -6.40 26.82 1.99
CA ALA A 403 -6.08 27.29 3.33
C ALA A 403 -4.95 26.49 4.00
N SER A 404 -4.78 25.21 3.62
CA SER A 404 -3.73 24.31 4.11
C SER A 404 -2.39 24.48 3.38
N GLY A 405 -2.30 25.42 2.44
CA GLY A 405 -1.07 25.68 1.69
C GLY A 405 -0.88 24.85 0.42
N HIS A 406 -1.74 23.89 0.12
CA HIS A 406 -1.63 23.08 -1.08
C HIS A 406 -1.83 23.90 -2.35
N THR A 407 -0.97 23.67 -3.34
CA THR A 407 -1.03 24.36 -4.61
C THR A 407 -1.33 23.42 -5.78
N ALA A 408 -1.98 23.96 -6.82
CA ALA A 408 -2.18 23.28 -8.09
C ALA A 408 -2.36 24.27 -9.24
N TRP A 409 -2.10 23.82 -10.47
CA TRP A 409 -2.34 24.58 -11.67
C TRP A 409 -3.61 24.13 -12.36
N ILE A 410 -4.49 25.05 -12.70
CA ILE A 410 -5.78 24.78 -13.33
C ILE A 410 -6.07 25.78 -14.43
N LEU A 411 -6.74 25.34 -15.50
CA LEU A 411 -7.15 26.20 -16.58
C LEU A 411 -8.13 27.27 -16.09
N ASN A 412 -7.90 28.54 -16.45
CA ASN A 412 -8.64 29.70 -15.94
C ASN A 412 -10.17 29.59 -16.08
N LYS A 413 -10.67 28.99 -17.17
CA LYS A 413 -12.12 28.81 -17.42
C LYS A 413 -12.83 27.92 -16.37
N TYR A 414 -12.08 27.20 -15.55
CA TYR A 414 -12.61 26.36 -14.47
C TYR A 414 -12.59 27.05 -13.09
N VAL A 415 -12.19 28.32 -13.06
CA VAL A 415 -12.08 29.11 -11.82
C VAL A 415 -13.08 30.27 -11.91
N THR A 416 -13.95 30.38 -10.90
CA THR A 416 -14.97 31.45 -10.79
C THR A 416 -14.78 32.22 -9.48
N LYS A 417 -15.06 33.53 -9.48
CA LYS A 417 -15.15 34.29 -8.24
C LYS A 417 -16.28 33.72 -7.38
N LYS A 418 -16.07 33.75 -6.06
CA LYS A 418 -17.14 33.50 -5.10
C LYS A 418 -17.91 34.77 -4.89
#